data_bd57ed01943ef82ffb17818dc880fe3c
#
_entry.id   bd57ed01943ef82ffb17818dc880fe3c
#
_cell.length_a   1.000
_cell.length_b   1.000
_cell.length_c   1.000
_cell.angle_alpha   90.00
_cell.angle_beta   90.00
_cell.angle_gamma   90.00
#
_symmetry.space_group_name_H-M   'P 1'
#
loop_
_entity.id
_entity.type
_entity.pdbx_description
1 polymer ?
#
loop_
_entity_poly.entity_id
_entity_poly.type
_entity_poly.pdbx_seq_one_letter_code
_entity_poly.pdbx_strand_id
1 'polypeptide(L)'
;MRPILLALAAIAVAAPVGAKDKEVPPATPSGPAVDCVNLSQVRETHVRSDSVIDFELNNRKILRNTLPYACSGLGFEERFAYSVSTNQLCSVDTITVLQSGGAGPGPRCGLGKFQPVTITK
;
A
#
# COMPACT_ATOMS: atom_id res chain seq x y z
N MET A 1 1.05 -42.10 -46.43
CA MET A 1 1.05 -41.70 -45.97
C MET A 1 1.43 -40.82 -45.27
N ARG A 2 1.35 -40.22 -44.91
CA ARG A 2 1.76 -39.42 -44.31
C ARG A 2 1.42 -38.78 -43.22
N PRO A 3 1.70 -38.40 -42.57
CA PRO A 3 1.53 -37.99 -41.48
C PRO A 3 1.44 -36.73 -41.17
N ILE A 4 1.08 -36.34 -40.70
CA ILE A 4 0.91 -35.19 -40.46
C ILE A 4 1.14 -34.62 -39.33
N LEU A 5 1.50 -34.03 -39.00
CA LEU A 5 1.81 -33.51 -38.02
C LEU A 5 1.29 -32.47 -37.51
N LEU A 6 1.05 -32.22 -36.87
CA LEU A 6 0.57 -31.27 -36.35
C LEU A 6 1.15 -30.45 -35.50
N ALA A 7 1.21 -29.66 -35.34
CA ALA A 7 1.78 -28.82 -34.73
C ALA A 7 1.15 -28.30 -33.69
N LEU A 8 1.37 -28.12 -33.02
CA LEU A 8 0.75 -27.70 -32.09
C LEU A 8 1.11 -26.47 -31.64
N ALA A 9 0.67 -25.77 -31.36
CA ALA A 9 0.84 -24.58 -31.06
C ALA A 9 0.97 -24.33 -29.70
N ALA A 10 1.77 -23.81 -29.37
CA ALA A 10 1.90 -23.68 -28.08
C ALA A 10 1.45 -22.42 -27.76
N ILE A 11 0.77 -22.19 -27.06
CA ILE A 11 0.28 -21.10 -26.71
C ILE A 11 0.86 -20.49 -25.62
N ALA A 12 1.35 -19.52 -25.61
CA ALA A 12 1.92 -19.00 -24.58
C ALA A 12 1.06 -18.17 -23.90
N VAL A 13 0.85 -18.21 -22.93
CA VAL A 13 0.04 -17.50 -22.25
C VAL A 13 0.72 -16.50 -21.60
N ALA A 14 0.62 -15.41 -21.80
CA ALA A 14 1.23 -14.46 -21.20
C ALA A 14 0.67 -14.02 -19.99
N ALA A 15 1.35 -13.80 -19.11
CA ALA A 15 0.85 -13.39 -17.93
C ALA A 15 0.72 -11.95 -18.04
N PRO A 16 -0.11 -11.46 -17.46
CA PRO A 16 -0.36 -10.13 -17.52
C PRO A 16 0.62 -9.45 -16.80
N VAL A 17 1.04 -8.65 -17.16
CA VAL A 17 1.91 -8.09 -16.53
C VAL A 17 1.60 -6.96 -15.97
N GLY A 18 0.96 -6.40 -15.96
CA GLY A 18 0.69 -5.30 -15.46
C GLY A 18 1.22 -4.96 -14.34
N ALA A 19 1.26 -5.38 -14.02
CA ALA A 19 1.70 -5.25 -13.07
C ALA A 19 2.26 -4.42 -12.28
N LYS A 20 2.19 -3.93 -12.00
CA LYS A 20 2.69 -3.23 -11.20
C LYS A 20 2.18 -3.35 -9.93
N ASP A 21 1.46 -4.15 -9.65
CA ASP A 21 0.96 -4.23 -8.39
C ASP A 21 1.96 -4.69 -7.47
N LYS A 22 2.31 -3.98 -6.52
CA LYS A 22 3.15 -4.48 -5.56
C LYS A 22 2.46 -5.48 -4.77
N GLU A 23 3.14 -6.43 -4.29
CA GLU A 23 2.53 -7.39 -3.53
C GLU A 23 2.52 -6.96 -2.10
N VAL A 24 1.43 -6.96 -1.45
CA VAL A 24 1.29 -6.61 -0.06
C VAL A 24 1.71 -7.80 0.80
N PRO A 25 2.70 -7.65 1.65
CA PRO A 25 3.11 -8.81 2.47
C PRO A 25 1.98 -9.27 3.35
N PRO A 26 1.79 -10.56 3.46
CA PRO A 26 0.74 -11.05 4.34
C PRO A 26 1.06 -10.70 5.79
N ALA A 27 0.03 -10.43 6.53
CA ALA A 27 0.19 -10.04 7.92
C ALA A 27 -0.95 -10.55 8.75
N THR A 28 -0.70 -10.76 10.01
CA THR A 28 -1.69 -11.27 10.93
C THR A 28 -1.99 -10.20 11.97
N PRO A 29 -3.23 -9.92 12.25
CA PRO A 29 -3.54 -8.93 13.29
C PRO A 29 -2.97 -9.35 14.63
N SER A 30 -2.40 -8.41 15.34
CA SER A 30 -1.80 -8.70 16.64
C SER A 30 -2.43 -7.89 17.76
N GLY A 31 -3.51 -7.23 17.51
CA GLY A 31 -4.22 -6.46 18.53
C GLY A 31 -5.37 -5.73 17.93
N PRO A 32 -6.12 -5.00 18.72
CA PRO A 32 -7.27 -4.28 18.19
C PRO A 32 -6.83 -3.07 17.37
N ALA A 33 -7.62 -2.73 16.38
CA ALA A 33 -7.35 -1.58 15.55
C ALA A 33 -7.54 -0.31 16.39
N VAL A 34 -6.73 0.69 16.12
CA VAL A 34 -6.84 1.95 16.82
C VAL A 34 -7.05 3.07 15.82
N ASP A 35 -7.57 4.18 16.30
CA ASP A 35 -7.88 5.27 15.40
C ASP A 35 -6.71 6.17 15.10
N CYS A 36 -5.76 6.30 15.96
CA CYS A 36 -4.68 7.27 15.79
C CYS A 36 -3.32 6.69 16.10
N VAL A 37 -2.30 7.26 15.51
CA VAL A 37 -0.94 6.90 15.82
C VAL A 37 -0.18 8.19 16.13
N ASN A 38 0.69 8.12 17.13
CA ASN A 38 1.48 9.26 17.51
C ASN A 38 2.63 9.38 16.51
N LEU A 39 2.71 10.51 15.85
CA LEU A 39 3.70 10.66 14.79
C LEU A 39 5.14 10.61 15.30
N SER A 40 5.37 10.98 16.55
CA SER A 40 6.72 10.90 17.08
C SER A 40 7.18 9.46 17.27
N GLN A 41 6.26 8.51 17.22
CA GLN A 41 6.63 7.12 17.37
C GLN A 41 6.79 6.42 16.02
N VAL A 42 6.46 7.08 14.92
CA VAL A 42 6.57 6.46 13.61
C VAL A 42 8.00 6.59 13.15
N ARG A 43 8.60 5.43 12.86
CA ARG A 43 9.97 5.42 12.41
C ARG A 43 10.03 5.47 10.89
N GLU A 44 9.12 4.82 10.25
CA GLU A 44 9.18 4.70 8.81
C GLU A 44 7.84 4.28 8.27
N THR A 45 7.51 4.65 7.07
CA THR A 45 6.28 4.19 6.43
C THR A 45 6.64 3.40 5.20
N HIS A 46 5.84 2.40 4.92
CA HIS A 46 6.04 1.56 3.75
C HIS A 46 4.74 1.50 2.97
N VAL A 47 4.71 2.13 1.82
CA VAL A 47 3.53 2.08 0.98
C VAL A 47 3.55 0.74 0.25
N ARG A 48 2.54 -0.08 0.50
CA ARG A 48 2.51 -1.41 -0.08
C ARG A 48 1.69 -1.47 -1.37
N SER A 49 0.67 -0.65 -1.46
CA SER A 49 -0.17 -0.62 -2.65
C SER A 49 -0.95 0.68 -2.66
N ASP A 50 -1.85 0.84 -3.60
CA ASP A 50 -2.70 2.02 -3.62
C ASP A 50 -3.64 2.07 -2.43
N SER A 51 -3.76 1.00 -1.69
CA SER A 51 -4.71 0.95 -0.57
C SER A 51 -4.07 0.59 0.76
N VAL A 52 -2.79 0.27 0.81
CA VAL A 52 -2.21 -0.22 2.05
C VAL A 52 -0.91 0.50 2.36
N ILE A 53 -0.85 1.05 3.56
CA ILE A 53 0.36 1.68 4.06
C ILE A 53 0.67 1.05 5.41
N ASP A 54 1.90 0.61 5.59
CA ASP A 54 2.35 0.08 6.88
C ASP A 54 3.18 1.14 7.57
N PHE A 55 2.84 1.44 8.81
CA PHE A 55 3.58 2.40 9.62
C PHE A 55 4.41 1.62 10.61
N GLU A 56 5.70 1.72 10.48
CA GLU A 56 6.60 1.03 11.39
C GLU A 56 6.95 1.96 12.53
N LEU A 57 6.75 1.50 13.76
CA LEU A 57 7.00 2.31 14.93
C LEU A 57 8.40 2.08 15.46
N ASN A 58 8.83 2.94 16.37
CA ASN A 58 10.16 2.84 16.95
C ASN A 58 10.41 1.51 17.64
N ASN A 59 9.35 0.88 18.17
CA ASN A 59 9.51 -0.40 18.82
C ASN A 59 9.35 -1.55 17.86
N ARG A 60 9.44 -1.27 16.56
CA ARG A 60 9.32 -2.26 15.51
C ARG A 60 7.94 -2.83 15.33
N LYS A 61 6.96 -2.32 16.01
CA LYS A 61 5.61 -2.75 15.73
C LYS A 61 5.16 -2.18 14.46
N ILE A 62 4.28 -2.85 13.76
CA ILE A 62 3.74 -2.37 12.49
C ILE A 62 2.25 -2.12 12.65
N LEU A 63 1.82 -0.95 12.22
CA LEU A 63 0.41 -0.63 12.16
C LEU A 63 0.04 -0.54 10.69
N ARG A 64 -0.83 -1.41 10.26
CA ARG A 64 -1.25 -1.40 8.85
C ARG A 64 -2.51 -0.58 8.68
N ASN A 65 -2.46 0.35 7.77
CA ASN A 65 -3.62 1.18 7.47
C ASN A 65 -4.11 0.78 6.08
N THR A 66 -5.32 0.24 6.03
CA THR A 66 -5.94 -0.11 4.76
C THR A 66 -6.94 0.98 4.45
N LEU A 67 -6.68 1.71 3.41
CA LEU A 67 -7.53 2.82 3.03
C LEU A 67 -8.87 2.29 2.55
N PRO A 68 -9.96 2.96 2.88
CA PRO A 68 -11.28 2.49 2.45
C PRO A 68 -11.47 2.52 0.94
N TYR A 69 -10.73 3.39 0.25
CA TYR A 69 -10.80 3.44 -1.19
C TYR A 69 -9.39 3.51 -1.73
N ALA A 70 -9.14 2.88 -2.85
CA ALA A 70 -7.82 2.91 -3.44
C ALA A 70 -7.41 4.35 -3.75
N CYS A 71 -6.18 4.68 -3.48
CA CYS A 71 -5.67 6.01 -3.70
C CYS A 71 -4.79 5.98 -4.93
N SER A 72 -5.30 6.49 -6.03
CA SER A 72 -4.63 6.37 -7.31
C SER A 72 -3.22 6.94 -7.28
N GLY A 73 -2.27 6.16 -7.71
CA GLY A 73 -0.88 6.60 -7.78
C GLY A 73 -0.08 6.39 -6.51
N LEU A 74 -0.73 6.06 -5.41
CA LEU A 74 -0.01 5.94 -4.15
C LEU A 74 1.01 4.82 -4.22
N GLY A 75 0.64 3.68 -4.75
CA GLY A 75 1.55 2.56 -4.81
C GLY A 75 2.70 2.80 -5.75
N PHE A 76 2.49 3.63 -6.76
CA PHE A 76 3.54 3.93 -7.70
C PHE A 76 4.51 4.96 -7.14
N GLU A 77 3.99 6.05 -6.58
CA GLU A 77 4.84 7.11 -6.08
C GLU A 77 5.48 6.76 -4.75
N GLU A 78 4.77 6.00 -3.93
CA GLU A 78 5.26 5.60 -2.62
C GLU A 78 5.58 6.78 -1.73
N ARG A 79 4.97 7.92 -1.98
CA ARG A 79 5.19 9.11 -1.19
C ARG A 79 3.88 9.83 -0.96
N PHE A 80 3.69 10.33 0.21
CA PHE A 80 2.49 11.07 0.53
C PHE A 80 2.78 12.08 1.62
N ALA A 81 1.91 13.06 1.73
CA ALA A 81 2.01 14.08 2.75
C ALA A 81 0.73 14.10 3.55
N TYR A 82 0.80 14.64 4.73
CA TYR A 82 -0.40 14.84 5.52
C TYR A 82 -0.24 16.14 6.28
N SER A 83 -1.34 16.67 6.75
CA SER A 83 -1.29 17.91 7.50
C SER A 83 -2.17 17.72 8.72
N VAL A 84 -1.59 17.81 9.89
CA VAL A 84 -2.34 17.63 11.11
C VAL A 84 -1.97 18.75 12.05
N SER A 85 -2.87 19.10 12.94
CA SER A 85 -2.59 20.17 13.88
C SER A 85 -2.09 19.64 15.21
N THR A 86 -2.11 18.35 15.40
CA THR A 86 -1.56 17.75 16.62
C THR A 86 -0.47 16.79 16.17
N ASN A 87 0.14 16.12 17.11
CA ASN A 87 1.18 15.18 16.75
C ASN A 87 0.62 13.78 16.52
N GLN A 88 -0.60 13.69 16.03
CA GLN A 88 -1.24 12.42 15.80
C GLN A 88 -1.82 12.36 14.41
N LEU A 89 -1.73 11.21 13.78
CA LEU A 89 -2.38 10.97 12.50
C LEU A 89 -3.50 9.98 12.78
N CYS A 90 -4.70 10.32 12.39
CA CYS A 90 -5.87 9.54 12.77
C CYS A 90 -6.66 9.07 11.55
N SER A 91 -7.56 8.13 11.78
CA SER A 91 -8.33 7.57 10.68
C SER A 91 -9.24 8.59 10.01
N VAL A 92 -9.52 9.69 10.67
CA VAL A 92 -10.34 10.73 10.02
C VAL A 92 -9.49 11.68 9.20
N ASP A 93 -8.20 11.52 9.21
CA ASP A 93 -7.33 12.42 8.46
C ASP A 93 -7.18 11.92 7.03
N THR A 94 -6.60 12.76 6.19
CA THR A 94 -6.37 12.39 4.81
C THR A 94 -4.89 12.51 4.49
N ILE A 95 -4.49 11.83 3.42
CA ILE A 95 -3.15 11.98 2.90
C ILE A 95 -3.26 12.47 1.47
N THR A 96 -2.19 13.06 0.99
CA THR A 96 -2.13 13.54 -0.40
C THR A 96 -0.93 12.88 -1.06
N VAL A 97 -1.15 12.23 -2.18
CA VAL A 97 -0.08 11.57 -2.91
C VAL A 97 0.86 12.63 -3.46
N LEU A 98 2.15 12.43 -3.28
CA LEU A 98 3.14 13.36 -3.82
C LEU A 98 3.64 12.80 -5.14
N GLN A 99 3.41 13.54 -6.20
CA GLN A 99 3.75 13.09 -7.53
C GLN A 99 5.10 13.65 -7.93
N SER A 100 5.89 12.84 -8.59
CA SER A 100 7.17 13.29 -9.07
C SER A 100 6.98 13.97 -10.41
N GLY A 101 8.03 14.61 -10.88
CA GLY A 101 7.95 15.18 -12.21
C GLY A 101 7.25 16.50 -12.32
N GLY A 102 6.99 17.17 -11.24
CA GLY A 102 6.37 18.47 -11.35
C GLY A 102 4.91 18.45 -11.68
N ALA A 103 4.26 17.34 -11.53
CA ALA A 103 2.84 17.26 -11.86
C ALA A 103 1.96 17.88 -10.78
N GLY A 104 2.54 18.37 -9.71
CA GLY A 104 1.72 18.95 -8.66
C GLY A 104 1.22 17.88 -7.71
N PRO A 105 0.37 18.27 -6.77
CA PRO A 105 -0.11 17.29 -5.80
C PRO A 105 -1.04 16.30 -6.45
N GLY A 106 -0.99 15.09 -5.96
CA GLY A 106 -1.88 14.06 -6.46
C GLY A 106 -3.17 14.03 -5.68
N PRO A 107 -3.87 12.92 -5.73
CA PRO A 107 -5.16 12.83 -5.07
C PRO A 107 -5.03 12.84 -3.56
N ARG A 108 -6.11 13.26 -2.93
CA ARG A 108 -6.19 13.26 -1.49
C ARG A 108 -7.10 12.12 -1.10
N CYS A 109 -6.70 11.31 -0.18
CA CYS A 109 -7.42 10.09 0.14
C CYS A 109 -7.57 9.94 1.64
N GLY A 110 -8.69 9.37 2.07
CA GLY A 110 -8.91 9.15 3.49
C GLY A 110 -8.19 7.92 3.99
N LEU A 111 -7.87 7.91 5.25
CA LEU A 111 -7.22 6.77 5.88
C LEU A 111 -8.26 5.84 6.49
N GLY A 112 -7.84 4.66 6.82
CA GLY A 112 -8.63 3.74 7.61
C GLY A 112 -8.08 3.70 9.00
N LYS A 113 -8.47 2.71 9.76
CA LYS A 113 -7.94 2.56 11.10
C LYS A 113 -6.56 1.91 11.05
N PHE A 114 -5.83 2.06 12.12
CA PHE A 114 -4.49 1.50 12.20
C PHE A 114 -4.58 0.14 12.89
N GLN A 115 -4.29 -0.91 12.16
CA GLN A 115 -4.40 -2.27 12.64
C GLN A 115 -3.03 -2.81 12.99
N PRO A 116 -2.78 -3.10 14.27
CA PRO A 116 -1.50 -3.71 14.62
C PRO A 116 -1.41 -5.08 13.96
N VAL A 117 -0.29 -5.35 13.33
CA VAL A 117 -0.10 -6.61 12.63
C VAL A 117 1.31 -7.11 12.82
N THR A 118 1.47 -8.40 12.59
CA THR A 118 2.78 -9.02 12.50
C THR A 118 2.91 -9.48 11.06
N ILE A 119 3.96 -9.03 10.41
CA ILE A 119 4.15 -9.42 9.02
C ILE A 119 4.73 -10.82 9.00
N THR A 120 4.09 -11.70 8.25
CA THR A 120 4.55 -13.07 8.17
C THR A 120 5.40 -13.23 6.94
N LYS A 121 6.38 -14.08 7.01
CA LYS A 121 7.25 -14.28 5.88
C LYS A 121 7.05 -15.57 5.19
#